data_b6b9a6c6d05d5b51665864c8e4f0b63b
#
_entry.id   b6b9a6c6d05d5b51665864c8e4f0b63b
#
_cell.length_a   1.000
_cell.length_b   1.000
_cell.length_c   1.000
_cell.angle_alpha   90.00
_cell.angle_beta   90.00
_cell.angle_gamma   90.00
#
_symmetry.space_group_name_H-M   'P 1'
#
loop_
_entity.id
_entity.type
_entity.pdbx_description
1 polymer ?
#
loop_
_entity_poly.entity_id
_entity_poly.type
_entity_poly.pdbx_seq_one_letter_code
_entity_poly.pdbx_strand_id
1 'polypeptide(L)' 'MYKLINENMVKRLSDNAFIPMDEANTDYINYLEWVAQGNTPLPAENT' A
#
# COMPACT_ATOMS: atom_id res chain seq x y z
N MET A 1 1.20 5.30 -6.65
CA MET A 1 0.10 5.62 -5.75
C MET A 1 -0.47 4.34 -5.15
N TYR A 2 -0.92 4.41 -3.92
CA TYR A 2 -1.36 3.22 -3.19
C TYR A 2 -2.73 3.45 -2.57
N LYS A 3 -3.43 2.35 -2.30
CA LYS A 3 -4.74 2.39 -1.67
C LYS A 3 -4.78 1.30 -0.59
N LEU A 4 -5.31 1.64 0.57
CA LEU A 4 -5.52 0.65 1.62
C LEU A 4 -6.67 -0.27 1.23
N ILE A 5 -6.48 -1.57 1.40
CA ILE A 5 -7.54 -2.55 1.13
C ILE A 5 -8.16 -2.98 2.45
N ASN A 6 -7.32 -3.38 3.42
CA ASN A 6 -7.77 -3.75 4.76
C ASN A 6 -6.59 -3.60 5.70
N GLU A 7 -6.69 -4.15 6.90
CA GLU A 7 -5.65 -4.02 7.91
C GLU A 7 -4.34 -4.70 7.52
N ASN A 8 -4.39 -5.60 6.55
CA ASN A 8 -3.26 -6.46 6.23
C ASN A 8 -2.74 -6.30 4.81
N MET A 9 -3.39 -5.47 3.99
CA MET A 9 -2.99 -5.34 2.58
C MET A 9 -3.14 -3.92 2.08
N VAL A 10 -2.23 -3.54 1.18
CA VAL A 10 -2.37 -2.33 0.37
C VAL A 10 -2.35 -2.73 -1.09
N LYS A 11 -2.90 -1.87 -1.94
CA LYS A 11 -2.95 -2.09 -3.37
C LYS A 11 -2.12 -1.03 -4.07
N ARG A 12 -1.24 -1.46 -4.97
CA ARG A 12 -0.50 -0.53 -5.81
C ARG A 12 -1.34 -0.24 -7.05
N LEU A 13 -1.75 1.03 -7.19
CA LEU A 13 -2.71 1.39 -8.23
C LEU A 13 -2.13 1.41 -9.63
N SER A 14 -0.79 1.49 -9.76
CA SER A 14 -0.17 1.53 -11.08
C SER A 14 -0.37 0.24 -11.86
N ASP A 15 -0.45 -0.90 -11.17
CA ASP A 15 -0.63 -2.20 -11.82
C ASP A 15 -1.66 -3.07 -11.09
N ASN A 16 -2.39 -2.50 -10.14
CA ASN A 16 -3.40 -3.20 -9.36
C ASN A 16 -2.85 -4.38 -8.57
N ALA A 17 -1.59 -4.32 -8.16
CA ALA A 17 -0.97 -5.39 -7.38
C ALA A 17 -1.40 -5.31 -5.92
N PHE A 18 -1.76 -6.45 -5.35
CA PHE A 18 -2.05 -6.54 -3.93
C PHE A 18 -0.76 -6.83 -3.17
N ILE A 19 -0.47 -6.05 -2.14
CA ILE A 19 0.78 -6.11 -1.41
C ILE A 19 0.46 -6.42 0.05
N PRO A 20 0.91 -7.57 0.58
CA PRO A 20 0.71 -7.84 2.00
C PRO A 20 1.58 -6.92 2.84
N MET A 21 1.12 -6.56 4.02
CA MET A 21 1.87 -5.71 4.94
C MET A 21 2.87 -6.56 5.71
N ASP A 22 3.87 -7.07 4.98
CA ASP A 22 4.92 -7.92 5.51
C ASP A 22 6.25 -7.18 5.33
N GLU A 23 6.94 -6.91 6.41
CA GLU A 23 8.19 -6.17 6.37
C GLU A 23 9.27 -6.88 5.56
N ALA A 24 9.14 -8.16 5.32
CA ALA A 24 10.05 -8.90 4.45
C ALA A 24 9.70 -8.75 2.98
N ASN A 25 8.58 -8.13 2.65
CA ASN A 25 8.13 -7.97 1.26
C ASN A 25 8.69 -6.68 0.69
N THR A 26 9.43 -6.79 -0.41
CA THR A 26 10.07 -5.62 -1.03
C THR A 26 9.04 -4.58 -1.47
N ASP A 27 7.90 -5.03 -1.99
CA ASP A 27 6.86 -4.10 -2.43
C ASP A 27 6.27 -3.32 -1.25
N TYR A 28 6.15 -3.96 -0.10
CA TYR A 28 5.70 -3.26 1.09
C TYR A 28 6.73 -2.25 1.56
N ILE A 29 8.01 -2.58 1.50
CA ILE A 29 9.07 -1.64 1.86
C ILE A 29 9.02 -0.42 0.95
N ASN A 30 8.81 -0.62 -0.34
CA ASN A 30 8.67 0.49 -1.28
C ASN A 30 7.46 1.37 -0.93
N TYR A 31 6.37 0.76 -0.50
CA TYR A 31 5.20 1.50 -0.04
C TYR A 31 5.52 2.35 1.18
N LEU A 32 6.24 1.77 2.14
CA LEU A 32 6.61 2.52 3.34
C LEU A 32 7.50 3.72 3.02
N GLU A 33 8.43 3.56 2.08
CA GLU A 33 9.28 4.66 1.65
C GLU A 33 8.46 5.77 1.00
N TRP A 34 7.45 5.39 0.22
CA TRP A 34 6.57 6.35 -0.42
C TRP A 34 5.79 7.16 0.63
N VAL A 35 5.30 6.50 1.66
CA VAL A 35 4.59 7.18 2.76
C VAL A 35 5.55 8.10 3.51
N ALA A 36 6.79 7.66 3.72
CA ALA A 36 7.77 8.46 4.45
C ALA A 36 8.14 9.74 3.71
N GLN A 37 7.91 9.81 2.41
CA GLN A 37 8.13 11.01 1.62
C GLN A 37 7.03 12.06 1.80
N GLY A 38 6.04 11.77 2.61
CA GLY A 38 4.93 12.69 2.85
C GLY A 38 3.66 12.36 2.09
N ASN A 39 3.61 11.21 1.46
CA ASN A 39 2.41 10.81 0.71
C ASN A 39 1.43 10.07 1.62
N THR A 40 0.18 10.07 1.21
CA THR A 40 -0.87 9.39 1.96
C THR A 40 -1.62 8.44 1.02
N PRO A 41 -1.77 7.16 1.39
CA PRO A 41 -2.53 6.23 0.57
C PRO A 41 -4.03 6.56 0.64
N LEU A 42 -4.75 6.16 -0.39
CA LEU A 42 -6.20 6.31 -0.38
C LEU A 42 -6.78 5.40 0.70
N PRO A 43 -7.86 5.84 1.36
CA PRO A 43 -8.47 5.02 2.40
C PRO A 43 -9.14 3.77 1.81
N ALA A 44 -9.27 2.75 2.63
CA ALA A 44 -10.00 1.55 2.25
C ALA A 44 -11.46 1.93 1.98
N GLU A 45 -12.01 1.40 0.91
CA GLU A 45 -13.41 1.61 0.60
C GLU A 45 -14.24 0.47 1.18
N ASN A 46 -15.42 0.82 1.68
CA ASN A 46 -16.32 -0.16 2.29
C ASN A 46 -17.43 -0.57 1.33
N THR A 47 -17.20 -0.42 0.07
CA THR A 47 -18.20 -0.78 -0.93
C THR A 47 -17.94 -2.14 -1.52
#